data_dd8af844e223de60a58ac762a13c4caa
#
_entry.id   dd8af844e223de60a58ac762a13c4caa
#
_cell.length_a   1.000
_cell.length_b   1.000
_cell.length_c   1.000
_cell.angle_alpha   90.00
_cell.angle_beta   90.00
_cell.angle_gamma   90.00
#
_symmetry.space_group_name_H-M   'P 1'
#
loop_
_entity.id
_entity.type
_entity.pdbx_description
1 polymer ?
#
loop_
_entity_poly.entity_id
_entity_poly.type
_entity_poly.pdbx_seq_one_letter_code
_entity_poly.pdbx_strand_id
1 'polypeptide(L)'
;MLETLVCHPSELSDRDTQAWSGFQAASPFFESPLLGPHFAKAVGEVRADARVAIYRRDGRPVAFLPHHRRPWGFARPIGAPFSDYQALVGAPHDPLTGVEALRGASLAALRFGGLIDPAARFAGAVASTDVGYRVVAHGEAEAARVLAELGRNGVRNQRRYRRKLERLGPVRIVADPDRSALEVLLGWKQDQIRRTGMQDFLAADWVRTLLGRLFDTREGPFQGLALSLYAGDTQVCGHFGVRQGGVYHPWIGASDPAFRGYSAGFIHQWMAIEAMPSLGLRIYDLGPGAGHWKARFANDLTTIGAGLATAGGWRAPPVLAAFPLVDRARRRLDQIAATQLTLTGRLRGVAQALGSYGRRLESRNGAADASRSA
;
A
#
# COMPACT_ATOMS: atom_id res chain seq x y z
N MET A 1 15.28 -14.09 -28.90
CA MET A 1 14.58 -12.81 -29.24
C MET A 1 13.69 -12.43 -28.06
N LEU A 2 13.51 -11.13 -27.75
CA LEU A 2 12.57 -10.67 -26.72
C LEU A 2 11.15 -10.57 -27.32
N GLU A 3 10.22 -11.27 -26.70
CA GLU A 3 8.80 -11.23 -27.06
C GLU A 3 8.00 -10.66 -25.86
N THR A 4 6.92 -9.93 -26.15
CA THR A 4 6.08 -9.39 -25.09
C THR A 4 4.61 -9.71 -25.37
N LEU A 5 3.94 -10.26 -24.36
CA LEU A 5 2.50 -10.47 -24.34
C LEU A 5 1.88 -9.55 -23.27
N VAL A 6 0.85 -8.80 -23.63
CA VAL A 6 0.09 -7.98 -22.67
C VAL A 6 -1.31 -8.56 -22.55
N CYS A 7 -1.68 -9.01 -21.36
CA CYS A 7 -2.96 -9.65 -21.08
C CYS A 7 -3.63 -9.07 -19.84
N HIS A 8 -4.90 -9.39 -19.65
CA HIS A 8 -5.59 -9.14 -18.37
C HIS A 8 -5.09 -10.15 -17.32
N PRO A 9 -5.00 -9.80 -16.02
CA PRO A 9 -4.52 -10.72 -14.99
C PRO A 9 -5.28 -12.06 -14.90
N SER A 10 -6.57 -12.10 -15.28
CA SER A 10 -7.36 -13.34 -15.33
C SER A 10 -6.95 -14.29 -16.47
N GLU A 11 -6.21 -13.79 -17.45
CA GLU A 11 -5.73 -14.58 -18.61
C GLU A 11 -4.33 -15.16 -18.37
N LEU A 12 -3.73 -14.90 -17.19
CA LEU A 12 -2.45 -15.50 -16.82
C LEU A 12 -2.57 -17.02 -16.74
N SER A 13 -1.76 -17.71 -17.52
CA SER A 13 -1.65 -19.17 -17.43
C SER A 13 -1.05 -19.60 -16.09
N ASP A 14 -1.26 -20.87 -15.72
CA ASP A 14 -0.65 -21.43 -14.50
C ASP A 14 0.87 -21.42 -14.61
N ARG A 15 1.44 -21.66 -15.82
CA ARG A 15 2.87 -21.58 -16.08
C ARG A 15 3.42 -20.17 -15.84
N ASP A 16 2.72 -19.13 -16.29
CA ASP A 16 3.14 -17.74 -16.08
C ASP A 16 2.98 -17.35 -14.60
N THR A 17 1.91 -17.77 -13.96
CA THR A 17 1.67 -17.57 -12.52
C THR A 17 2.77 -18.21 -11.70
N GLN A 18 3.16 -19.45 -12.02
CA GLN A 18 4.22 -20.17 -11.34
C GLN A 18 5.60 -19.52 -11.58
N ALA A 19 5.90 -19.13 -12.82
CA ALA A 19 7.15 -18.45 -13.14
C ALA A 19 7.29 -17.12 -12.38
N TRP A 20 6.21 -16.31 -12.35
CA TRP A 20 6.21 -15.06 -11.62
C TRP A 20 6.37 -15.27 -10.11
N SER A 21 5.64 -16.22 -9.53
CA SER A 21 5.79 -16.60 -8.11
C SER A 21 7.21 -17.09 -7.80
N GLY A 22 7.83 -17.79 -8.75
CA GLY A 22 9.24 -18.23 -8.64
C GLY A 22 10.20 -17.03 -8.58
N PHE A 23 10.05 -16.04 -9.46
CA PHE A 23 10.88 -14.82 -9.40
C PHE A 23 10.64 -14.02 -8.12
N GLN A 24 9.41 -13.97 -7.63
CA GLN A 24 9.08 -13.32 -6.36
C GLN A 24 9.78 -14.02 -5.19
N ALA A 25 9.71 -15.33 -5.14
CA ALA A 25 10.31 -16.14 -4.07
C ALA A 25 11.86 -16.15 -4.09
N ALA A 26 12.45 -16.02 -5.28
CA ALA A 26 13.89 -16.04 -5.46
C ALA A 26 14.62 -14.75 -5.04
N SER A 27 13.89 -13.69 -4.71
CA SER A 27 14.48 -12.38 -4.40
C SER A 27 13.90 -11.78 -3.12
N PRO A 28 14.73 -11.44 -2.13
CA PRO A 28 14.29 -10.78 -0.91
C PRO A 28 13.71 -9.39 -1.16
N PHE A 29 13.99 -8.79 -2.31
CA PHE A 29 13.41 -7.51 -2.72
C PHE A 29 11.93 -7.61 -3.13
N PHE A 30 11.49 -8.79 -3.54
CA PHE A 30 10.14 -9.01 -4.06
C PHE A 30 9.19 -9.75 -3.11
N GLU A 31 9.55 -9.86 -1.82
CA GLU A 31 8.75 -10.57 -0.81
C GLU A 31 7.37 -9.98 -0.55
N SER A 32 7.16 -8.68 -0.88
CA SER A 32 5.87 -8.03 -0.65
C SER A 32 4.74 -8.76 -1.40
N PRO A 33 3.60 -9.03 -0.75
CA PRO A 33 2.41 -9.58 -1.40
C PRO A 33 1.94 -8.78 -2.62
N LEU A 34 2.26 -7.48 -2.67
CA LEU A 34 1.86 -6.56 -3.74
C LEU A 34 2.61 -6.78 -5.07
N LEU A 35 3.70 -7.54 -5.04
CA LEU A 35 4.57 -7.77 -6.20
C LEU A 35 4.32 -9.12 -6.88
N GLY A 36 3.39 -9.91 -6.36
CA GLY A 36 3.07 -11.23 -6.87
C GLY A 36 1.90 -11.29 -7.85
N PRO A 37 1.76 -12.43 -8.55
CA PRO A 37 0.68 -12.64 -9.51
C PRO A 37 -0.71 -12.65 -8.83
N HIS A 38 -0.80 -13.10 -7.60
CA HIS A 38 -2.06 -13.21 -6.87
C HIS A 38 -2.68 -11.84 -6.57
N PHE A 39 -1.86 -10.84 -6.21
CA PHE A 39 -2.33 -9.47 -6.07
C PHE A 39 -2.84 -8.92 -7.41
N ALA A 40 -2.10 -9.16 -8.50
CA ALA A 40 -2.53 -8.73 -9.82
C ALA A 40 -3.86 -9.38 -10.22
N LYS A 41 -4.06 -10.67 -9.96
CA LYS A 41 -5.31 -11.39 -10.19
C LYS A 41 -6.46 -10.81 -9.36
N ALA A 42 -6.26 -10.60 -8.05
CA ALA A 42 -7.28 -10.01 -7.18
C ALA A 42 -7.72 -8.61 -7.64
N VAL A 43 -6.77 -7.78 -8.10
CA VAL A 43 -7.09 -6.47 -8.69
C VAL A 43 -7.80 -6.64 -10.03
N GLY A 44 -7.41 -7.59 -10.86
CA GLY A 44 -8.05 -7.90 -12.14
C GLY A 44 -9.54 -8.23 -11.99
N GLU A 45 -9.92 -8.92 -10.94
CA GLU A 45 -11.33 -9.27 -10.68
C GLU A 45 -12.25 -8.05 -10.49
N VAL A 46 -11.70 -6.90 -10.11
CA VAL A 46 -12.46 -5.67 -9.83
C VAL A 46 -12.10 -4.51 -10.76
N ARG A 47 -11.08 -4.70 -11.64
CA ARG A 47 -10.54 -3.63 -12.50
C ARG A 47 -10.29 -4.12 -13.92
N ALA A 48 -11.16 -3.77 -14.83
CA ALA A 48 -11.06 -4.12 -16.26
C ALA A 48 -9.86 -3.48 -16.98
N ASP A 49 -9.26 -2.41 -16.44
CA ASP A 49 -8.06 -1.75 -16.98
C ASP A 49 -6.74 -2.32 -16.44
N ALA A 50 -6.79 -3.36 -15.60
CA ALA A 50 -5.61 -4.08 -15.13
C ALA A 50 -4.94 -4.85 -16.29
N ARG A 51 -3.62 -4.78 -16.37
CA ARG A 51 -2.82 -5.49 -17.37
C ARG A 51 -1.55 -6.05 -16.73
N VAL A 52 -1.07 -7.11 -17.31
CA VAL A 52 0.27 -7.67 -17.05
C VAL A 52 1.00 -7.77 -18.38
N ALA A 53 2.17 -7.13 -18.49
CA ALA A 53 3.09 -7.41 -19.58
C ALA A 53 4.01 -8.55 -19.15
N ILE A 54 4.04 -9.61 -19.96
CA ILE A 54 4.86 -10.80 -19.79
C ILE A 54 5.98 -10.72 -20.84
N TYR A 55 7.20 -10.65 -20.37
CA TYR A 55 8.39 -10.62 -21.23
C TYR A 55 8.95 -12.03 -21.32
N ARG A 56 9.19 -12.50 -22.54
CA ARG A 56 9.71 -13.84 -22.82
C ARG A 56 10.99 -13.75 -23.64
N ARG A 57 11.91 -14.62 -23.32
CA ARG A 57 13.11 -14.84 -24.13
C ARG A 57 13.16 -16.33 -24.48
N ASP A 58 13.18 -16.61 -25.77
CA ASP A 58 13.15 -17.98 -26.29
C ASP A 58 11.99 -18.81 -25.68
N GLY A 59 10.79 -18.19 -25.66
CA GLY A 59 9.56 -18.78 -25.17
C GLY A 59 9.44 -18.90 -23.64
N ARG A 60 10.46 -18.50 -22.87
CA ARG A 60 10.46 -18.57 -21.40
C ARG A 60 10.19 -17.20 -20.78
N PRO A 61 9.30 -17.07 -19.80
CA PRO A 61 9.11 -15.83 -19.07
C PRO A 61 10.40 -15.40 -18.38
N VAL A 62 10.77 -14.12 -18.53
CA VAL A 62 11.96 -13.51 -17.89
C VAL A 62 11.58 -12.35 -16.98
N ALA A 63 10.43 -11.70 -17.20
CA ALA A 63 9.94 -10.64 -16.33
C ALA A 63 8.42 -10.41 -16.49
N PHE A 64 7.83 -9.73 -15.50
CA PHE A 64 6.43 -9.36 -15.44
C PHE A 64 6.29 -7.89 -14.98
N LEU A 65 5.48 -7.10 -15.70
CA LEU A 65 5.15 -5.71 -15.32
C LEU A 65 3.65 -5.55 -15.17
N PRO A 66 3.11 -5.67 -13.93
CA PRO A 66 1.72 -5.40 -13.67
C PRO A 66 1.45 -3.89 -13.66
N HIS A 67 0.36 -3.46 -14.32
CA HIS A 67 0.03 -2.05 -14.42
C HIS A 67 -1.46 -1.83 -14.73
N HIS A 68 -1.95 -0.63 -14.47
CA HIS A 68 -3.19 -0.14 -15.05
C HIS A 68 -2.91 0.61 -16.34
N ARG A 69 -3.50 0.17 -17.45
CA ARG A 69 -3.41 0.86 -18.73
C ARG A 69 -4.34 2.07 -18.76
N ARG A 70 -3.82 3.22 -19.15
CA ARG A 70 -4.54 4.49 -19.31
C ARG A 70 -4.50 4.94 -20.77
N PRO A 71 -5.38 5.91 -21.18
CA PRO A 71 -5.33 6.47 -22.53
C PRO A 71 -3.92 6.94 -22.91
N TRP A 72 -3.64 6.94 -24.20
CA TRP A 72 -2.37 7.38 -24.82
C TRP A 72 -1.12 6.62 -24.35
N GLY A 73 -1.26 5.37 -23.93
CA GLY A 73 -0.14 4.54 -23.49
C GLY A 73 0.42 4.91 -22.11
N PHE A 74 -0.30 5.68 -21.32
CA PHE A 74 0.07 5.88 -19.92
C PHE A 74 -0.20 4.63 -19.10
N ALA A 75 0.67 4.40 -18.13
CA ALA A 75 0.48 3.35 -17.15
C ALA A 75 0.65 3.89 -15.72
N ARG A 76 -0.04 3.23 -14.80
CA ARG A 76 0.08 3.41 -13.36
C ARG A 76 0.26 2.06 -12.68
N PRO A 77 0.79 2.03 -11.45
CA PRO A 77 0.89 0.81 -10.67
C PRO A 77 -0.46 0.11 -10.54
N ILE A 78 -0.44 -1.21 -10.66
CA ILE A 78 -1.64 -2.02 -10.47
C ILE A 78 -2.14 -1.88 -9.02
N GLY A 79 -3.46 -1.81 -8.82
CA GLY A 79 -4.08 -1.77 -7.50
C GLY A 79 -3.95 -0.44 -6.74
N ALA A 80 -3.37 0.62 -7.34
CA ALA A 80 -3.35 1.92 -6.66
C ALA A 80 -4.76 2.37 -6.25
N PRO A 81 -4.98 2.85 -5.00
CA PRO A 81 -4.01 3.38 -4.03
C PRO A 81 -3.38 2.35 -3.07
N PHE A 82 -3.65 1.05 -3.19
CA PHE A 82 -3.13 -0.01 -2.32
C PHE A 82 -1.81 -0.60 -2.83
N SER A 83 -1.22 0.00 -3.86
CA SER A 83 0.03 -0.43 -4.46
C SER A 83 1.19 0.40 -3.90
N ASP A 84 1.54 0.15 -2.64
CA ASP A 84 2.66 0.82 -1.96
C ASP A 84 3.99 0.44 -2.63
N TYR A 85 4.07 -0.73 -3.24
CA TYR A 85 5.25 -1.22 -3.96
C TYR A 85 4.93 -1.60 -5.39
N GLN A 86 5.87 -1.34 -6.29
CA GLN A 86 5.83 -1.71 -7.69
C GLN A 86 7.19 -2.23 -8.13
N ALA A 87 7.21 -3.15 -9.09
CA ALA A 87 8.45 -3.64 -9.67
C ALA A 87 8.23 -4.17 -11.10
N LEU A 88 9.29 -4.22 -11.87
CA LEU A 88 9.45 -5.16 -12.97
C LEU A 88 10.03 -6.43 -12.36
N VAL A 89 9.14 -7.36 -11.97
CA VAL A 89 9.53 -8.59 -11.29
C VAL A 89 10.08 -9.59 -12.31
N GLY A 90 11.31 -10.02 -12.16
CA GLY A 90 11.91 -10.93 -13.11
C GLY A 90 13.30 -11.43 -12.72
N ALA A 91 13.91 -12.20 -13.62
CA ALA A 91 15.24 -12.74 -13.43
C ALA A 91 16.27 -11.61 -13.23
N PRO A 92 17.10 -11.67 -12.17
CA PRO A 92 18.00 -10.56 -11.84
C PRO A 92 19.05 -10.26 -12.91
N HIS A 93 19.45 -11.26 -13.65
CA HIS A 93 20.51 -11.18 -14.68
C HIS A 93 19.99 -11.00 -16.11
N ASP A 94 18.66 -10.93 -16.33
CA ASP A 94 18.13 -10.64 -17.65
C ASP A 94 18.41 -9.18 -18.02
N PRO A 95 18.95 -8.91 -19.23
CA PRO A 95 19.37 -7.57 -19.66
C PRO A 95 18.20 -6.65 -20.04
N LEU A 96 16.95 -7.04 -19.76
CA LEU A 96 15.77 -6.24 -20.07
C LEU A 96 15.84 -4.89 -19.37
N THR A 97 15.87 -3.81 -20.15
CA THR A 97 15.84 -2.44 -19.66
C THR A 97 14.40 -1.95 -19.42
N GLY A 98 14.22 -0.93 -18.59
CA GLY A 98 12.91 -0.29 -18.38
C GLY A 98 12.32 0.29 -19.67
N VAL A 99 13.16 0.85 -20.56
CA VAL A 99 12.73 1.39 -21.87
C VAL A 99 12.22 0.26 -22.78
N GLU A 100 12.92 -0.85 -22.87
CA GLU A 100 12.49 -2.03 -23.65
C GLU A 100 11.20 -2.61 -23.07
N ALA A 101 11.08 -2.67 -21.74
CA ALA A 101 9.88 -3.12 -21.07
C ALA A 101 8.67 -2.24 -21.44
N LEU A 102 8.80 -0.92 -21.38
CA LEU A 102 7.72 -0.02 -21.77
C LEU A 102 7.36 -0.14 -23.24
N ARG A 103 8.35 -0.22 -24.14
CA ARG A 103 8.12 -0.40 -25.60
C ARG A 103 7.41 -1.71 -25.90
N GLY A 104 7.87 -2.81 -25.33
CA GLY A 104 7.24 -4.12 -25.49
C GLY A 104 5.80 -4.14 -25.01
N ALA A 105 5.50 -3.47 -23.90
CA ALA A 105 4.15 -3.34 -23.38
C ALA A 105 3.27 -2.28 -24.11
N SER A 106 3.79 -1.64 -25.17
CA SER A 106 3.13 -0.53 -25.88
C SER A 106 2.73 0.62 -24.95
N LEU A 107 3.59 0.92 -23.97
CA LEU A 107 3.41 2.01 -23.01
C LEU A 107 4.30 3.20 -23.41
N ALA A 108 3.72 4.39 -23.45
CA ALA A 108 4.47 5.63 -23.65
C ALA A 108 5.18 6.06 -22.36
N ALA A 109 4.53 5.85 -21.21
CA ALA A 109 5.08 6.21 -19.92
C ALA A 109 4.47 5.38 -18.78
N LEU A 110 5.27 5.12 -17.74
CA LEU A 110 4.86 4.52 -16.47
C LEU A 110 5.21 5.47 -15.33
N ARG A 111 4.22 5.90 -14.57
CA ARG A 111 4.41 6.65 -13.34
C ARG A 111 4.40 5.72 -12.15
N PHE A 112 5.35 5.86 -11.25
CA PHE A 112 5.49 5.06 -10.04
C PHE A 112 5.77 5.93 -8.81
N GLY A 113 5.42 5.41 -7.62
CA GLY A 113 5.63 6.08 -6.34
C GLY A 113 6.21 5.16 -5.26
N GLY A 114 6.45 3.90 -5.58
CA GLY A 114 6.98 2.88 -4.68
C GLY A 114 7.78 1.82 -5.44
N LEU A 115 8.60 2.25 -6.42
CA LEU A 115 9.36 1.35 -7.26
C LEU A 115 10.46 0.64 -6.46
N ILE A 116 10.45 -0.68 -6.49
CA ILE A 116 11.54 -1.55 -6.06
C ILE A 116 12.25 -2.01 -7.33
N ASP A 117 13.50 -1.59 -7.51
CA ASP A 117 14.28 -1.80 -8.74
C ASP A 117 15.72 -2.25 -8.44
N PRO A 118 15.89 -3.48 -7.91
CA PRO A 118 17.22 -3.98 -7.52
C PRO A 118 18.20 -4.12 -8.69
N ALA A 119 17.69 -4.26 -9.92
CA ALA A 119 18.49 -4.35 -11.12
C ALA A 119 18.71 -3.01 -11.84
N ALA A 120 18.31 -1.90 -11.22
CA ALA A 120 18.46 -0.53 -11.75
C ALA A 120 17.87 -0.31 -13.16
N ARG A 121 16.84 -1.07 -13.54
CA ARG A 121 16.21 -1.05 -14.88
C ARG A 121 15.53 0.28 -15.20
N PHE A 122 15.12 1.01 -14.18
CA PHE A 122 14.48 2.32 -14.25
C PHE A 122 15.31 3.42 -13.56
N ALA A 123 16.59 3.20 -13.27
CA ALA A 123 17.40 4.14 -12.49
C ALA A 123 17.34 5.59 -13.00
N GLY A 124 17.43 5.79 -14.34
CA GLY A 124 17.34 7.12 -14.94
C GLY A 124 15.95 7.79 -14.88
N ALA A 125 14.94 7.09 -14.40
CA ALA A 125 13.56 7.59 -14.27
C ALA A 125 13.16 7.90 -12.82
N VAL A 126 14.02 7.58 -11.84
CA VAL A 126 13.78 7.85 -10.42
C VAL A 126 14.10 9.32 -10.13
N ALA A 127 13.09 10.08 -9.75
CA ALA A 127 13.22 11.50 -9.41
C ALA A 127 13.46 11.73 -7.91
N SER A 128 13.00 10.82 -7.05
CA SER A 128 13.19 10.87 -5.60
C SER A 128 13.11 9.47 -5.01
N THR A 129 13.71 9.29 -3.85
CA THR A 129 13.63 8.05 -3.05
C THR A 129 12.91 8.29 -1.74
N ASP A 130 12.29 7.23 -1.22
CA ASP A 130 11.65 7.16 0.10
C ASP A 130 11.94 5.77 0.69
N VAL A 131 11.46 5.49 1.89
CA VAL A 131 11.63 4.20 2.54
C VAL A 131 10.30 3.59 2.94
N GLY A 132 10.19 2.28 2.74
CA GLY A 132 9.17 1.44 3.36
C GLY A 132 9.71 0.89 4.68
N TYR A 133 8.88 0.91 5.70
CA TYR A 133 9.22 0.46 7.05
C TYR A 133 8.73 -0.96 7.29
N ARG A 134 9.60 -1.84 7.78
CA ARG A 134 9.25 -3.23 8.05
C ARG A 134 9.64 -3.63 9.47
N VAL A 135 8.84 -4.50 10.06
CA VAL A 135 9.20 -5.26 11.26
C VAL A 135 9.50 -6.68 10.81
N VAL A 136 10.74 -7.11 11.02
CA VAL A 136 11.21 -8.45 10.67
C VAL A 136 11.50 -9.22 11.96
N ALA A 137 10.88 -10.40 12.12
CA ALA A 137 11.08 -11.27 13.26
C ALA A 137 10.81 -12.74 12.88
N HIS A 138 11.81 -13.60 13.07
CA HIS A 138 11.76 -15.04 12.75
C HIS A 138 11.44 -15.87 14.00
N GLY A 139 10.38 -15.49 14.72
CA GLY A 139 9.91 -16.19 15.91
C GLY A 139 9.77 -15.30 17.14
N GLU A 140 9.34 -15.89 18.25
CA GLU A 140 8.97 -15.17 19.48
C GLU A 140 10.14 -14.37 20.08
N ALA A 141 11.34 -14.96 20.11
CA ALA A 141 12.51 -14.30 20.69
C ALA A 141 12.91 -13.03 19.93
N GLU A 142 12.81 -13.05 18.58
CA GLU A 142 13.11 -11.86 17.77
C GLU A 142 11.99 -10.82 17.86
N ALA A 143 10.72 -11.22 17.88
CA ALA A 143 9.61 -10.31 18.10
C ALA A 143 9.73 -9.59 19.46
N ALA A 144 10.08 -10.33 20.52
CA ALA A 144 10.35 -9.76 21.83
C ALA A 144 11.55 -8.79 21.82
N ARG A 145 12.63 -9.12 21.09
CA ARG A 145 13.79 -8.25 20.93
C ARG A 145 13.42 -6.93 20.23
N VAL A 146 12.70 -6.98 19.11
CA VAL A 146 12.22 -5.78 18.40
C VAL A 146 11.43 -4.86 19.34
N LEU A 147 10.55 -5.44 20.14
CA LEU A 147 9.77 -4.68 21.12
C LEU A 147 10.62 -4.11 22.27
N ALA A 148 11.67 -4.84 22.69
CA ALA A 148 12.60 -4.36 23.70
C ALA A 148 13.46 -3.17 23.20
N GLU A 149 13.78 -3.11 21.90
CA GLU A 149 14.50 -2.02 21.26
C GLU A 149 13.76 -0.67 21.30
N LEU A 150 12.44 -0.67 21.57
CA LEU A 150 11.70 0.55 21.90
C LEU A 150 12.17 1.22 23.20
N GLY A 151 13.01 0.56 23.96
CA GLY A 151 13.68 1.04 25.16
C GLY A 151 12.75 1.19 26.38
N ARG A 152 13.31 1.63 27.51
CA ARG A 152 12.56 1.76 28.78
C ARG A 152 11.29 2.59 28.64
N ASN A 153 11.31 3.65 27.86
CA ASN A 153 10.15 4.51 27.64
C ASN A 153 9.05 3.80 26.82
N GLY A 154 9.44 3.00 25.83
CA GLY A 154 8.49 2.20 25.03
C GLY A 154 7.76 1.17 25.90
N VAL A 155 8.51 0.38 26.65
CA VAL A 155 7.97 -0.63 27.58
C VAL A 155 7.09 0.01 28.66
N ARG A 156 7.53 1.12 29.27
CA ARG A 156 6.72 1.86 30.26
C ARG A 156 5.42 2.39 29.67
N ASN A 157 5.46 2.95 28.46
CA ASN A 157 4.27 3.44 27.77
C ASN A 157 3.31 2.30 27.41
N GLN A 158 3.83 1.16 26.93
CA GLN A 158 3.03 -0.04 26.68
C GLN A 158 2.26 -0.46 27.93
N ARG A 159 2.95 -0.64 29.07
CA ARG A 159 2.33 -1.02 30.35
C ARG A 159 1.28 -0.01 30.79
N ARG A 160 1.57 1.29 30.68
CA ARG A 160 0.65 2.37 31.08
C ARG A 160 -0.61 2.37 30.23
N TYR A 161 -0.48 2.31 28.90
CA TYR A 161 -1.62 2.36 27.97
C TYR A 161 -2.44 1.08 28.03
N ARG A 162 -1.77 -0.07 28.15
CA ARG A 162 -2.45 -1.36 28.32
C ARG A 162 -3.30 -1.38 29.59
N ARG A 163 -2.74 -1.00 30.75
CA ARG A 163 -3.50 -0.88 31.99
C ARG A 163 -4.68 0.08 31.88
N LYS A 164 -4.55 1.15 31.08
CA LYS A 164 -5.66 2.07 30.84
C LYS A 164 -6.79 1.40 30.07
N LEU A 165 -6.49 0.61 29.06
CA LEU A 165 -7.46 -0.18 28.30
C LEU A 165 -8.04 -1.32 29.14
N GLU A 166 -7.25 -1.97 29.97
CA GLU A 166 -7.67 -3.07 30.87
C GLU A 166 -8.73 -2.66 31.90
N ARG A 167 -8.89 -1.35 32.16
CA ARG A 167 -10.01 -0.84 32.97
C ARG A 167 -11.37 -0.99 32.27
N LEU A 168 -11.38 -1.21 30.97
CA LEU A 168 -12.58 -1.41 30.16
C LEU A 168 -12.88 -2.91 29.98
N GLY A 169 -11.94 -3.77 30.35
CA GLY A 169 -12.01 -5.22 30.21
C GLY A 169 -10.71 -5.83 29.67
N PRO A 170 -10.63 -7.16 29.54
CA PRO A 170 -9.45 -7.85 29.02
C PRO A 170 -9.02 -7.30 27.66
N VAL A 171 -7.71 -6.99 27.52
CA VAL A 171 -7.14 -6.50 26.25
C VAL A 171 -6.60 -7.66 25.44
N ARG A 172 -7.14 -7.87 24.24
CA ARG A 172 -6.76 -8.95 23.34
C ARG A 172 -6.67 -8.47 21.90
N ILE A 173 -5.75 -9.08 21.14
CA ILE A 173 -5.74 -8.97 19.69
C ILE A 173 -6.44 -10.22 19.10
N VAL A 174 -7.29 -9.99 18.11
CA VAL A 174 -8.05 -11.05 17.42
C VAL A 174 -7.67 -10.98 15.95
N ALA A 175 -7.18 -12.10 15.43
CA ALA A 175 -6.95 -12.28 14.01
C ALA A 175 -8.25 -12.74 13.35
N ASP A 176 -8.52 -12.19 12.17
CA ASP A 176 -9.67 -12.51 11.33
C ASP A 176 -11.02 -12.54 12.09
N PRO A 177 -11.37 -11.43 12.75
CA PRO A 177 -12.68 -11.29 13.40
C PRO A 177 -13.81 -11.40 12.38
N ASP A 178 -15.05 -11.35 12.84
CA ASP A 178 -16.20 -11.36 11.94
C ASP A 178 -16.27 -10.11 11.03
N ARG A 179 -17.18 -10.14 10.04
CA ARG A 179 -17.34 -9.06 9.07
C ARG A 179 -17.77 -7.73 9.73
N SER A 180 -18.48 -7.77 10.84
CA SER A 180 -18.89 -6.56 11.56
C SER A 180 -17.69 -5.74 12.04
N ALA A 181 -16.62 -6.41 12.45
CA ALA A 181 -15.38 -5.74 12.84
C ALA A 181 -14.67 -5.04 11.67
N LEU A 182 -14.74 -5.59 10.45
CA LEU A 182 -14.27 -4.90 9.26
C LEU A 182 -15.10 -3.64 8.97
N GLU A 183 -16.40 -3.72 9.02
CA GLU A 183 -17.29 -2.57 8.76
C GLU A 183 -17.05 -1.44 9.77
N VAL A 184 -16.87 -1.77 11.04
CA VAL A 184 -16.48 -0.82 12.09
C VAL A 184 -15.14 -0.14 11.75
N LEU A 185 -14.13 -0.93 11.37
CA LEU A 185 -12.81 -0.40 10.97
C LEU A 185 -12.90 0.53 9.75
N LEU A 186 -13.66 0.16 8.73
CA LEU A 186 -13.89 0.98 7.54
C LEU A 186 -14.63 2.28 7.87
N GLY A 187 -15.60 2.24 8.79
CA GLY A 187 -16.29 3.40 9.32
C GLY A 187 -15.32 4.40 9.98
N TRP A 188 -14.46 3.94 10.90
CA TRP A 188 -13.44 4.80 11.52
C TRP A 188 -12.46 5.37 10.49
N LYS A 189 -12.09 4.58 9.48
CA LYS A 189 -11.20 5.03 8.41
C LYS A 189 -11.85 6.13 7.58
N GLN A 190 -13.13 5.99 7.24
CA GLN A 190 -13.91 7.00 6.53
C GLN A 190 -14.01 8.30 7.33
N ASP A 191 -14.26 8.21 8.63
CA ASP A 191 -14.27 9.37 9.53
C ASP A 191 -12.90 10.05 9.61
N GLN A 192 -11.83 9.25 9.67
CA GLN A 192 -10.46 9.78 9.62
C GLN A 192 -10.21 10.53 8.31
N ILE A 193 -10.58 9.95 7.15
CA ILE A 193 -10.44 10.56 5.83
C ILE A 193 -11.18 11.91 5.78
N ARG A 194 -12.44 11.94 6.24
CA ARG A 194 -13.24 13.17 6.28
C ARG A 194 -12.59 14.26 7.14
N ARG A 195 -12.16 13.92 8.36
CA ARG A 195 -11.52 14.88 9.28
C ARG A 195 -10.19 15.40 8.80
N THR A 196 -9.37 14.55 8.15
CA THR A 196 -8.06 14.94 7.64
C THR A 196 -8.13 15.56 6.24
N GLY A 197 -9.30 15.53 5.60
CA GLY A 197 -9.49 16.00 4.22
C GLY A 197 -8.66 15.22 3.21
N MET A 198 -8.35 13.96 3.46
CA MET A 198 -7.73 13.05 2.50
C MET A 198 -8.72 12.70 1.38
N GLN A 199 -8.19 12.17 0.26
CA GLN A 199 -9.04 11.60 -0.77
C GLN A 199 -9.78 10.38 -0.22
N ASP A 200 -11.11 10.36 -0.34
CA ASP A 200 -11.91 9.21 0.05
C ASP A 200 -11.80 8.10 -1.01
N PHE A 201 -10.84 7.23 -0.82
CA PHE A 201 -10.65 6.06 -1.68
C PHE A 201 -11.68 4.96 -1.39
N LEU A 202 -12.29 4.94 -0.19
CA LEU A 202 -13.34 3.98 0.18
C LEU A 202 -14.68 4.28 -0.49
N ALA A 203 -14.85 5.47 -1.07
CA ALA A 203 -16.03 5.80 -1.87
C ALA A 203 -16.07 5.13 -3.25
N ALA A 204 -14.98 4.50 -3.69
CA ALA A 204 -14.94 3.81 -4.97
C ALA A 204 -15.43 2.36 -4.81
N ASP A 205 -16.45 1.96 -5.59
CA ASP A 205 -17.09 0.64 -5.48
C ASP A 205 -16.09 -0.52 -5.65
N TRP A 206 -15.16 -0.41 -6.60
CA TRP A 206 -14.15 -1.43 -6.82
C TRP A 206 -13.25 -1.63 -5.60
N VAL A 207 -12.99 -0.57 -4.82
CA VAL A 207 -12.21 -0.67 -3.57
C VAL A 207 -12.96 -1.46 -2.52
N ARG A 208 -14.23 -1.14 -2.31
CA ARG A 208 -15.08 -1.88 -1.36
C ARG A 208 -15.23 -3.34 -1.74
N THR A 209 -15.43 -3.59 -3.04
CA THR A 209 -15.49 -4.96 -3.56
C THR A 209 -14.18 -5.72 -3.35
N LEU A 210 -13.03 -5.09 -3.63
CA LEU A 210 -11.72 -5.70 -3.41
C LEU A 210 -11.50 -6.04 -1.92
N LEU A 211 -11.74 -5.07 -1.03
CA LEU A 211 -11.57 -5.28 0.41
C LEU A 211 -12.49 -6.38 0.94
N GLY A 212 -13.77 -6.40 0.51
CA GLY A 212 -14.73 -7.42 0.89
C GLY A 212 -14.32 -8.83 0.43
N ARG A 213 -13.93 -9.00 -0.85
CA ARG A 213 -13.46 -10.28 -1.38
C ARG A 213 -12.22 -10.78 -0.66
N LEU A 214 -11.24 -9.91 -0.44
CA LEU A 214 -10.03 -10.28 0.28
C LEU A 214 -10.32 -10.66 1.74
N PHE A 215 -11.24 -9.96 2.38
CA PHE A 215 -11.66 -10.31 3.74
C PHE A 215 -12.29 -11.72 3.80
N ASP A 216 -13.03 -12.12 2.76
CA ASP A 216 -13.65 -13.45 2.68
C ASP A 216 -12.67 -14.55 2.22
N THR A 217 -11.51 -14.18 1.65
CA THR A 217 -10.50 -15.14 1.19
C THR A 217 -9.68 -15.65 2.38
N ARG A 218 -9.98 -16.87 2.84
CA ARG A 218 -9.32 -17.49 4.02
C ARG A 218 -8.32 -18.58 3.64
N GLU A 219 -8.30 -18.99 2.39
CA GLU A 219 -7.45 -20.06 1.89
C GLU A 219 -6.60 -19.59 0.71
N GLY A 220 -5.60 -20.40 0.36
CA GLY A 220 -4.69 -20.12 -0.74
C GLY A 220 -3.46 -19.28 -0.35
N PRO A 221 -2.59 -19.01 -1.31
CA PRO A 221 -1.30 -18.37 -1.05
C PRO A 221 -1.40 -16.87 -0.75
N PHE A 222 -2.49 -16.21 -1.14
CA PHE A 222 -2.74 -14.78 -0.97
C PHE A 222 -4.10 -14.55 -0.33
N GLN A 223 -4.13 -13.93 0.83
CA GLN A 223 -5.31 -13.81 1.67
C GLN A 223 -5.43 -12.39 2.23
N GLY A 224 -6.64 -11.99 2.61
CA GLY A 224 -6.82 -10.90 3.56
C GLY A 224 -6.42 -11.33 4.96
N LEU A 225 -5.98 -10.37 5.77
CA LEU A 225 -5.77 -10.54 7.21
C LEU A 225 -6.26 -9.29 7.94
N ALA A 226 -7.17 -9.50 8.87
CA ALA A 226 -7.63 -8.48 9.80
C ALA A 226 -7.06 -8.75 11.18
N LEU A 227 -6.51 -7.73 11.82
CA LEU A 227 -6.05 -7.75 13.20
C LEU A 227 -6.82 -6.69 13.97
N SER A 228 -7.65 -7.09 14.92
CA SER A 228 -8.48 -6.18 15.72
C SER A 228 -8.11 -6.23 17.19
N LEU A 229 -7.94 -5.06 17.80
CA LEU A 229 -7.70 -4.91 19.23
C LEU A 229 -9.03 -4.66 19.96
N TYR A 230 -9.28 -5.49 20.95
CA TYR A 230 -10.44 -5.37 21.83
C TYR A 230 -10.02 -5.02 23.25
N ALA A 231 -10.87 -4.24 23.92
CA ALA A 231 -10.85 -4.01 25.37
C ALA A 231 -12.23 -4.42 25.92
N GLY A 232 -12.28 -5.56 26.63
CA GLY A 232 -13.54 -6.27 26.86
C GLY A 232 -14.14 -6.74 25.52
N ASP A 233 -15.41 -6.42 25.28
CA ASP A 233 -16.10 -6.75 24.04
C ASP A 233 -16.09 -5.59 23.01
N THR A 234 -15.46 -4.48 23.37
CA THR A 234 -15.38 -3.31 22.50
C THR A 234 -14.14 -3.36 21.63
N GLN A 235 -14.32 -3.36 20.29
CA GLN A 235 -13.24 -3.13 19.36
C GLN A 235 -12.76 -1.68 19.46
N VAL A 236 -11.45 -1.45 19.66
CA VAL A 236 -10.88 -0.12 19.89
C VAL A 236 -9.90 0.32 18.81
N CYS A 237 -9.36 -0.63 18.07
CA CYS A 237 -8.42 -0.39 16.95
C CYS A 237 -8.42 -1.60 16.02
N GLY A 238 -8.03 -1.41 14.77
CA GLY A 238 -7.84 -2.51 13.85
C GLY A 238 -6.96 -2.14 12.66
N HIS A 239 -6.35 -3.18 12.09
CA HIS A 239 -5.69 -3.15 10.78
C HIS A 239 -6.30 -4.23 9.88
N PHE A 240 -6.44 -3.90 8.60
CA PHE A 240 -6.79 -4.87 7.56
C PHE A 240 -5.88 -4.67 6.36
N GLY A 241 -5.42 -5.76 5.79
CA GLY A 241 -4.57 -5.77 4.59
C GLY A 241 -4.45 -7.16 4.01
N VAL A 242 -3.34 -7.42 3.34
CA VAL A 242 -3.08 -8.68 2.64
C VAL A 242 -1.89 -9.42 3.23
N ARG A 243 -1.96 -10.74 3.19
CA ARG A 243 -0.83 -11.61 3.53
C ARG A 243 -0.51 -12.58 2.39
N GLN A 244 0.77 -12.88 2.24
CA GLN A 244 1.27 -13.95 1.39
C GLN A 244 2.50 -14.58 2.05
N GLY A 245 2.46 -15.89 2.23
CA GLY A 245 3.50 -16.55 3.01
C GLY A 245 3.61 -15.93 4.41
N GLY A 246 4.80 -15.65 4.86
CA GLY A 246 5.06 -15.01 6.15
C GLY A 246 5.06 -13.47 6.13
N VAL A 247 4.55 -12.81 5.09
CA VAL A 247 4.52 -11.34 4.97
C VAL A 247 3.10 -10.83 5.09
N TYR A 248 2.87 -9.87 5.98
CA TYR A 248 1.61 -9.14 6.12
C TYR A 248 1.82 -7.66 5.79
N HIS A 249 0.97 -7.11 4.93
CA HIS A 249 0.99 -5.71 4.54
C HIS A 249 -0.39 -5.07 4.80
N PRO A 250 -0.57 -4.30 5.90
CA PRO A 250 -1.83 -3.63 6.22
C PRO A 250 -2.06 -2.43 5.31
N TRP A 251 -3.27 -2.31 4.77
CA TRP A 251 -3.72 -1.17 3.95
C TRP A 251 -4.57 -0.17 4.74
N ILE A 252 -5.43 -0.71 5.58
CA ILE A 252 -6.38 0.05 6.38
C ILE A 252 -5.94 -0.06 7.83
N GLY A 253 -5.70 1.07 8.47
CA GLY A 253 -5.48 1.14 9.90
C GLY A 253 -6.27 2.31 10.47
N ALA A 254 -7.05 2.06 11.51
CA ALA A 254 -7.80 3.09 12.23
C ALA A 254 -8.10 2.64 13.66
N SER A 255 -8.41 3.62 14.52
CA SER A 255 -8.86 3.40 15.88
C SER A 255 -10.12 4.21 16.13
N ASP A 256 -10.94 3.72 17.05
CA ASP A 256 -12.12 4.43 17.49
C ASP A 256 -11.75 5.82 18.05
N PRO A 257 -12.35 6.90 17.52
CA PRO A 257 -12.11 8.25 18.01
C PRO A 257 -12.39 8.43 19.50
N ALA A 258 -13.32 7.66 20.08
CA ALA A 258 -13.65 7.69 21.51
C ALA A 258 -12.45 7.26 22.38
N PHE A 259 -11.58 6.41 21.87
CA PHE A 259 -10.40 5.91 22.58
C PHE A 259 -9.10 6.64 22.23
N ARG A 260 -9.18 7.85 21.67
CA ARG A 260 -8.01 8.64 21.28
C ARG A 260 -7.01 8.84 22.42
N GLY A 261 -7.49 9.05 23.64
CA GLY A 261 -6.67 9.22 24.85
C GLY A 261 -6.03 7.94 25.39
N TYR A 262 -6.32 6.77 24.80
CA TYR A 262 -5.83 5.46 25.25
C TYR A 262 -4.62 4.95 24.47
N SER A 263 -4.22 5.65 23.40
CA SER A 263 -3.15 5.22 22.50
C SER A 263 -3.37 3.79 21.96
N ALA A 264 -4.62 3.47 21.59
CA ALA A 264 -5.01 2.13 21.12
C ALA A 264 -4.18 1.66 19.94
N GLY A 265 -3.84 2.55 18.98
CA GLY A 265 -2.97 2.20 17.84
C GLY A 265 -1.56 1.75 18.26
N PHE A 266 -0.98 2.34 19.32
CA PHE A 266 0.31 1.91 19.84
C PHE A 266 0.23 0.51 20.46
N ILE A 267 -0.82 0.23 21.24
CA ILE A 267 -1.05 -1.10 21.85
C ILE A 267 -1.37 -2.13 20.77
N HIS A 268 -2.17 -1.77 19.76
CA HIS A 268 -2.45 -2.62 18.62
C HIS A 268 -1.14 -3.04 17.92
N GLN A 269 -0.29 -2.08 17.57
CA GLN A 269 0.97 -2.37 16.88
C GLN A 269 1.89 -3.24 17.73
N TRP A 270 1.98 -2.98 19.03
CA TRP A 270 2.75 -3.78 19.95
C TRP A 270 2.26 -5.23 19.98
N MET A 271 0.96 -5.45 20.24
CA MET A 271 0.37 -6.79 20.33
C MET A 271 0.34 -7.52 18.98
N ALA A 272 0.22 -6.78 17.87
CA ALA A 272 0.32 -7.36 16.53
C ALA A 272 1.73 -7.92 16.27
N ILE A 273 2.80 -7.24 16.72
CA ILE A 273 4.18 -7.74 16.64
C ILE A 273 4.36 -8.97 17.56
N GLU A 274 3.81 -8.92 18.78
CA GLU A 274 3.82 -10.09 19.68
C GLU A 274 3.13 -11.31 19.06
N ALA A 275 2.06 -11.08 18.29
CA ALA A 275 1.28 -12.14 17.64
C ALA A 275 1.89 -12.66 16.31
N MET A 276 2.89 -11.99 15.73
CA MET A 276 3.49 -12.42 14.46
C MET A 276 3.84 -13.91 14.41
N PRO A 277 4.55 -14.48 15.41
CA PRO A 277 4.95 -15.89 15.35
C PRO A 277 3.77 -16.85 15.34
N SER A 278 2.76 -16.63 16.17
CA SER A 278 1.56 -17.47 16.24
C SER A 278 0.69 -17.39 14.97
N LEU A 279 0.82 -16.30 14.22
CA LEU A 279 0.16 -16.09 12.92
C LEU A 279 1.00 -16.60 11.75
N GLY A 280 2.18 -17.16 11.99
CA GLY A 280 3.11 -17.58 10.94
C GLY A 280 3.69 -16.41 10.14
N LEU A 281 3.75 -15.22 10.73
CA LEU A 281 4.29 -14.02 10.11
C LEU A 281 5.76 -13.84 10.51
N ARG A 282 6.60 -13.50 9.52
CA ARG A 282 8.00 -13.11 9.72
C ARG A 282 8.26 -11.65 9.36
N ILE A 283 7.36 -11.04 8.57
CA ILE A 283 7.43 -9.63 8.20
C ILE A 283 6.06 -8.98 8.40
N TYR A 284 6.04 -7.90 9.17
CA TYR A 284 4.93 -6.97 9.26
C TYR A 284 5.36 -5.69 8.52
N ASP A 285 4.88 -5.54 7.30
CA ASP A 285 5.26 -4.43 6.42
C ASP A 285 4.37 -3.22 6.68
N LEU A 286 4.91 -2.23 7.35
CA LEU A 286 4.20 -0.99 7.69
C LEU A 286 4.04 -0.04 6.50
N GLY A 287 4.67 -0.37 5.37
CA GLY A 287 4.63 0.42 4.15
C GLY A 287 5.40 1.75 4.23
N PRO A 288 5.42 2.50 3.12
CA PRO A 288 6.06 3.81 3.05
C PRO A 288 5.27 4.91 3.75
N GLY A 289 5.88 6.10 3.85
CA GLY A 289 5.23 7.32 4.32
C GLY A 289 5.70 7.82 5.68
N ALA A 290 5.57 9.13 5.90
CA ALA A 290 6.16 9.91 6.99
C ALA A 290 5.51 9.69 8.37
N GLY A 291 5.25 8.45 8.76
CA GLY A 291 4.75 8.15 10.10
C GLY A 291 5.91 7.94 11.08
N HIS A 292 6.22 8.92 11.97
CA HIS A 292 7.21 8.76 13.03
C HIS A 292 7.03 7.46 13.85
N TRP A 293 5.81 6.97 13.95
CA TRP A 293 5.49 5.72 14.64
C TRP A 293 6.01 4.49 13.87
N LYS A 294 6.02 4.52 12.52
CA LYS A 294 6.55 3.42 11.70
C LYS A 294 8.04 3.23 11.96
N ALA A 295 8.82 4.31 11.84
CA ALA A 295 10.25 4.30 12.13
C ALA A 295 10.59 3.81 13.54
N ARG A 296 9.66 4.01 14.48
CA ARG A 296 9.86 3.59 15.87
C ARG A 296 9.78 2.07 16.06
N PHE A 297 8.91 1.39 15.30
CA PHE A 297 8.72 -0.06 15.40
C PHE A 297 9.54 -0.85 14.38
N ALA A 298 9.95 -0.21 13.29
CA ALA A 298 10.69 -0.86 12.22
C ALA A 298 12.14 -1.17 12.63
N ASN A 299 12.59 -2.36 12.31
CA ASN A 299 13.98 -2.79 12.42
C ASN A 299 14.59 -3.09 11.04
N ASP A 300 13.82 -2.90 9.96
CA ASP A 300 14.27 -3.08 8.59
C ASP A 300 13.62 -2.05 7.66
N LEU A 301 14.34 -1.65 6.61
CA LEU A 301 13.93 -0.62 5.67
C LEU A 301 14.06 -1.11 4.23
N THR A 302 13.06 -0.79 3.40
CA THR A 302 13.10 -1.03 1.96
C THR A 302 13.19 0.30 1.22
N THR A 303 14.24 0.51 0.44
CA THR A 303 14.34 1.70 -0.42
C THR A 303 13.38 1.60 -1.60
N ILE A 304 12.63 2.66 -1.85
CA ILE A 304 11.67 2.77 -2.95
C ILE A 304 11.92 4.04 -3.76
N GLY A 305 11.64 3.98 -5.05
CA GLY A 305 11.76 5.11 -5.98
C GLY A 305 10.42 5.70 -6.37
N ALA A 306 10.37 7.02 -6.56
CA ALA A 306 9.24 7.69 -7.19
C ALA A 306 9.71 8.43 -8.44
N GLY A 307 8.93 8.36 -9.52
CA GLY A 307 9.32 8.95 -10.77
C GLY A 307 8.40 8.66 -11.94
N LEU A 308 8.93 8.91 -13.13
CA LEU A 308 8.23 8.71 -14.41
C LEU A 308 9.21 8.09 -15.41
N ALA A 309 9.00 6.84 -15.78
CA ALA A 309 9.72 6.22 -16.88
C ALA A 309 8.98 6.46 -18.19
N THR A 310 9.73 6.73 -19.26
CA THR A 310 9.20 6.91 -20.62
C THR A 310 9.84 5.92 -21.59
N ALA A 311 9.09 5.51 -22.62
CA ALA A 311 9.59 4.62 -23.65
C ALA A 311 10.62 5.28 -24.58
N GLY A 312 10.90 6.57 -24.39
CA GLY A 312 11.72 7.39 -25.29
C GLY A 312 10.99 7.79 -26.57
N GLY A 313 11.56 8.77 -27.30
CA GLY A 313 11.00 9.29 -28.53
C GLY A 313 9.94 10.40 -28.32
N TRP A 314 9.45 10.97 -29.44
CA TRP A 314 8.53 12.11 -29.46
C TRP A 314 7.13 11.83 -28.90
N ARG A 315 6.80 10.58 -28.60
CA ARG A 315 5.52 10.17 -27.99
C ARG A 315 5.44 10.41 -26.49
N ALA A 316 6.56 10.73 -25.82
CA ALA A 316 6.51 11.18 -24.45
C ALA A 316 5.80 12.54 -24.42
N PRO A 317 4.59 12.66 -23.85
CA PRO A 317 3.89 13.94 -23.90
C PRO A 317 4.71 15.01 -23.18
N PRO A 318 4.99 16.16 -23.84
CA PRO A 318 5.73 17.26 -23.21
C PRO A 318 5.00 17.88 -22.01
N VAL A 319 3.72 17.57 -21.86
CA VAL A 319 2.85 18.03 -20.77
C VAL A 319 3.29 17.58 -19.37
N LEU A 320 4.09 16.51 -19.23
CA LEU A 320 4.44 15.96 -17.92
C LEU A 320 5.71 16.56 -17.32
N ALA A 321 6.56 17.17 -18.11
CA ALA A 321 7.77 17.86 -17.64
C ALA A 321 7.49 19.30 -17.16
N ALA A 322 6.34 19.88 -17.49
CA ALA A 322 6.08 21.31 -17.38
C ALA A 322 5.33 21.78 -16.11
N PHE A 323 4.87 20.87 -15.23
CA PHE A 323 4.17 21.29 -14.01
C PHE A 323 4.92 20.88 -12.74
N PRO A 324 5.70 21.78 -12.11
CA PRO A 324 6.12 21.66 -10.73
C PRO A 324 4.92 21.93 -9.82
N LEU A 325 3.91 21.06 -9.85
CA LEU A 325 2.87 21.09 -8.82
C LEU A 325 3.52 20.72 -7.50
N VAL A 326 3.24 21.54 -6.46
CA VAL A 326 3.63 21.25 -5.08
C VAL A 326 3.31 19.78 -4.78
N ASP A 327 4.24 19.02 -4.27
CA ASP A 327 4.16 17.54 -4.09
C ASP A 327 2.85 17.03 -3.46
N ARG A 328 2.22 17.85 -2.60
CA ARG A 328 0.93 17.52 -1.98
C ARG A 328 -0.22 17.54 -2.96
N ALA A 329 -0.31 18.55 -3.83
CA ALA A 329 -1.35 18.67 -4.86
C ALA A 329 -1.19 17.54 -5.88
N ARG A 330 0.05 17.26 -6.27
CA ARG A 330 0.40 16.17 -7.20
C ARG A 330 -0.02 14.81 -6.64
N ARG A 331 0.33 14.48 -5.39
CA ARG A 331 -0.08 13.22 -4.74
C ARG A 331 -1.59 13.10 -4.68
N ARG A 332 -2.31 14.17 -4.41
CA ARG A 332 -3.76 14.16 -4.38
C ARG A 332 -4.40 13.92 -5.73
N LEU A 333 -3.90 14.56 -6.79
CA LEU A 333 -4.35 14.30 -8.16
C LEU A 333 -4.07 12.86 -8.59
N ASP A 334 -2.96 12.29 -8.15
CA ASP A 334 -2.63 10.89 -8.40
C ASP A 334 -3.60 9.94 -7.70
N GLN A 335 -3.95 10.20 -6.44
CA GLN A 335 -4.97 9.43 -5.72
C GLN A 335 -6.35 9.52 -6.37
N ILE A 336 -6.79 10.73 -6.76
CA ILE A 336 -8.04 10.93 -7.50
C ILE A 336 -8.03 10.14 -8.80
N ALA A 337 -6.95 10.23 -9.57
CA ALA A 337 -6.83 9.51 -10.83
C ALA A 337 -6.70 7.99 -10.65
N ALA A 338 -6.21 7.51 -9.52
CA ALA A 338 -6.17 6.09 -9.19
C ALA A 338 -7.54 5.54 -8.80
N THR A 339 -8.32 6.30 -8.03
CA THR A 339 -9.62 5.87 -7.50
C THR A 339 -10.78 6.14 -8.45
N GLN A 340 -10.78 7.29 -9.15
CA GLN A 340 -11.89 7.72 -10.02
C GLN A 340 -11.64 7.29 -11.47
N LEU A 341 -12.44 6.34 -11.96
CA LEU A 341 -12.29 5.74 -13.28
C LEU A 341 -12.89 6.62 -14.40
N THR A 342 -13.94 7.39 -14.08
CA THR A 342 -14.65 8.25 -15.02
C THR A 342 -14.12 9.70 -15.00
N LEU A 343 -14.27 10.42 -16.11
CA LEU A 343 -13.90 11.84 -16.18
C LEU A 343 -14.72 12.68 -15.19
N THR A 344 -16.02 12.42 -15.09
CA THR A 344 -16.93 13.09 -14.15
C THR A 344 -16.54 12.82 -12.68
N GLY A 345 -16.15 11.59 -12.35
CA GLY A 345 -15.62 11.25 -11.04
C GLY A 345 -14.34 12.00 -10.71
N ARG A 346 -13.42 12.13 -11.67
CA ARG A 346 -12.17 12.90 -11.50
C ARG A 346 -12.43 14.39 -11.29
N LEU A 347 -13.31 14.99 -12.09
CA LEU A 347 -13.70 16.39 -11.92
C LEU A 347 -14.35 16.64 -10.55
N ARG A 348 -15.24 15.75 -10.12
CA ARG A 348 -15.83 15.80 -8.76
C ARG A 348 -14.77 15.67 -7.67
N GLY A 349 -13.81 14.73 -7.81
CA GLY A 349 -12.69 14.56 -6.88
C GLY A 349 -11.81 15.82 -6.79
N VAL A 350 -11.54 16.48 -7.91
CA VAL A 350 -10.79 17.76 -7.95
C VAL A 350 -11.59 18.86 -7.25
N ALA A 351 -12.88 19.00 -7.56
CA ALA A 351 -13.75 20.00 -6.91
C ALA A 351 -13.80 19.81 -5.38
N GLN A 352 -13.93 18.57 -4.91
CA GLN A 352 -13.87 18.24 -3.48
C GLN A 352 -12.50 18.58 -2.86
N ALA A 353 -11.41 18.33 -3.59
CA ALA A 353 -10.07 18.69 -3.16
C ALA A 353 -9.91 20.19 -2.95
N LEU A 354 -10.37 21.00 -3.91
CA LEU A 354 -10.35 22.47 -3.84
C LEU A 354 -11.23 22.99 -2.70
N GLY A 355 -12.46 22.50 -2.53
CA GLY A 355 -13.34 22.88 -1.45
C GLY A 355 -12.80 22.54 -0.04
N SER A 356 -12.06 21.44 0.09
CA SER A 356 -11.39 21.09 1.36
C SER A 356 -10.18 21.98 1.65
N TYR A 357 -9.53 22.52 0.63
CA TYR A 357 -8.43 23.47 0.76
C TYR A 357 -8.93 24.85 1.22
N GLY A 358 -10.03 25.33 0.63
CA GLY A 358 -10.68 26.59 1.03
C GLY A 358 -11.07 26.57 2.53
N ARG A 359 -11.77 25.55 2.99
CA ARG A 359 -12.16 25.42 4.41
C ARG A 359 -10.96 25.38 5.39
N ARG A 360 -9.81 24.86 4.98
CA ARG A 360 -8.58 24.88 5.79
C ARG A 360 -7.93 26.26 5.86
N LEU A 361 -8.02 27.05 4.82
CA LEU A 361 -7.53 28.43 4.82
C LEU A 361 -8.41 29.29 5.73
N GLU A 362 -9.73 29.15 5.68
CA GLU A 362 -10.68 29.85 6.54
C GLU A 362 -10.45 29.50 8.02
N SER A 363 -10.27 28.21 8.36
CA SER A 363 -10.00 27.80 9.74
C SER A 363 -8.64 28.28 10.28
N ARG A 364 -7.64 28.41 9.42
CA ARG A 364 -6.33 28.98 9.83
C ARG A 364 -6.38 30.49 10.00
N ASN A 365 -7.11 31.20 9.14
CA ASN A 365 -7.28 32.65 9.27
C ASN A 365 -8.13 33.01 10.49
N GLY A 366 -9.22 32.27 10.76
CA GLY A 366 -10.03 32.46 11.96
C GLY A 366 -9.28 32.19 13.26
N ALA A 367 -8.35 31.19 13.28
CA ALA A 367 -7.48 30.93 14.42
C ALA A 367 -6.39 32.00 14.61
N ALA A 368 -5.91 32.61 13.53
CA ALA A 368 -4.93 33.70 13.57
C ALA A 368 -5.56 35.02 14.05
N ASP A 369 -6.82 35.29 13.67
CA ASP A 369 -7.57 36.48 14.15
C ASP A 369 -7.98 36.34 15.63
N ALA A 370 -8.36 35.15 16.08
CA ALA A 370 -8.65 34.88 17.49
C ALA A 370 -7.40 35.04 18.39
N SER A 371 -6.19 34.76 17.88
CA SER A 371 -4.94 34.94 18.62
C SER A 371 -4.42 36.38 18.62
N ARG A 372 -4.96 37.26 17.77
CA ARG A 372 -4.65 38.71 17.74
C ARG A 372 -5.60 39.56 18.60
N SER A 373 -6.72 38.96 19.02
CA SER A 373 -7.74 39.62 19.84
C SER A 373 -7.75 39.18 21.31
N ALA A 374 -6.82 38.31 21.71
CA ALA A 374 -6.52 37.91 23.08
C ALA A 374 -5.11 38.39 23.49
#